data_a9ddb02abcccc7b10d903a6679a320ba
#
_entry.id   a9ddb02abcccc7b10d903a6679a320ba
#
_cell.length_a   1.000
_cell.length_b   1.000
_cell.length_c   1.000
_cell.angle_alpha   90.00
_cell.angle_beta   90.00
_cell.angle_gamma   90.00
#
_symmetry.space_group_name_H-M   'P 1'
#
loop_
_entity.id
_entity.type
_entity.pdbx_description
1 polymer ?
#
loop_
_entity_poly.entity_id
_entity_poly.type
_entity_poly.pdbx_seq_one_letter_code
_entity_poly.pdbx_strand_id
1 'polypeptide(L)'
;MPLIKGKYAMPDAITIDDLIPKLGLQPHPEGGYYAETFRSFETCNPGNRYLGVRSTGTAIYYLLTPDTFSGMHILTSDEIFHHYLGDAVEQLQLFDDGTHKHVEIGKDLRAGQKPQMVVPKNVWQGARLKPGGKFALLGCTV
;
A
#
# COMPACT_ATOMS: atom_id res chain seq x y z
N MET A 1 30.68 -9.70 38.82
CA MET A 1 30.16 -8.46 38.23
C MET A 1 28.66 -8.64 37.97
N PRO A 2 27.79 -7.99 38.72
CA PRO A 2 26.35 -8.18 38.50
C PRO A 2 25.94 -7.54 37.16
N LEU A 3 25.35 -8.35 36.29
CA LEU A 3 24.68 -7.86 35.06
C LEU A 3 23.56 -6.91 35.48
N ILE A 4 23.71 -5.64 35.16
CA ILE A 4 22.65 -4.67 35.27
C ILE A 4 21.60 -5.09 34.21
N LYS A 5 20.54 -5.75 34.66
CA LYS A 5 19.32 -5.93 33.88
C LYS A 5 18.66 -4.55 33.77
N GLY A 6 19.13 -3.74 32.83
CA GLY A 6 18.40 -2.57 32.40
C GLY A 6 17.05 -3.04 31.85
N LYS A 7 15.97 -2.64 32.50
CA LYS A 7 14.62 -2.77 31.97
C LYS A 7 14.53 -1.81 30.77
N TYR A 8 14.99 -2.24 29.60
CA TYR A 8 14.55 -1.67 28.35
C TYR A 8 13.16 -2.22 28.15
N ALA A 9 12.14 -1.47 28.59
CA ALA A 9 10.79 -1.71 28.16
C ALA A 9 10.83 -1.55 26.64
N MET A 10 10.51 -2.62 25.89
CA MET A 10 10.30 -2.53 24.46
C MET A 10 9.17 -1.49 24.26
N PRO A 11 9.32 -0.50 23.36
CA PRO A 11 8.24 0.40 23.08
C PRO A 11 7.01 -0.41 22.68
N ASP A 12 5.84 -0.03 23.17
CA ASP A 12 4.59 -0.65 22.80
C ASP A 12 4.50 -0.73 21.28
N ALA A 13 4.05 -1.88 20.75
CA ALA A 13 3.90 -2.08 19.32
C ALA A 13 2.92 -1.04 18.77
N ILE A 14 3.26 -0.40 17.64
CA ILE A 14 2.40 0.57 16.98
C ILE A 14 1.12 -0.11 16.51
N THR A 15 -0.01 0.57 16.66
CA THR A 15 -1.34 0.04 16.35
C THR A 15 -2.05 0.87 15.28
N ILE A 16 -3.17 0.36 14.76
CA ILE A 16 -4.06 1.10 13.84
C ILE A 16 -4.51 2.42 14.47
N ASP A 17 -4.86 2.40 15.77
CA ASP A 17 -5.33 3.59 16.50
C ASP A 17 -4.22 4.65 16.66
N ASP A 18 -2.96 4.24 16.58
CA ASP A 18 -1.83 5.17 16.51
C ASP A 18 -1.65 5.73 15.09
N LEU A 19 -1.73 4.88 14.07
CA LEU A 19 -1.41 5.25 12.70
C LEU A 19 -2.41 6.24 12.10
N ILE A 20 -3.70 6.01 12.31
CA ILE A 20 -4.77 6.85 11.72
C ILE A 20 -4.59 8.32 12.11
N PRO A 21 -4.52 8.70 13.39
CA PRO A 21 -4.37 10.12 13.75
C PRO A 21 -2.95 10.66 13.47
N LYS A 22 -1.89 9.87 13.67
CA LYS A 22 -0.52 10.33 13.49
C LYS A 22 -0.18 10.64 12.04
N LEU A 23 -0.75 9.90 11.09
CA LEU A 23 -0.52 10.07 9.64
C LEU A 23 -1.66 10.82 8.95
N GLY A 24 -2.70 11.24 9.68
CA GLY A 24 -3.83 11.95 9.11
C GLY A 24 -4.63 11.13 8.11
N LEU A 25 -4.76 9.82 8.37
CA LEU A 25 -5.43 8.91 7.46
C LEU A 25 -6.94 9.10 7.48
N GLN A 26 -7.56 8.98 6.33
CA GLN A 26 -9.01 9.02 6.13
C GLN A 26 -9.46 7.84 5.25
N PRO A 27 -10.74 7.45 5.27
CA PRO A 27 -11.23 6.37 4.43
C PRO A 27 -10.92 6.59 2.95
N HIS A 28 -10.42 5.53 2.29
CA HIS A 28 -10.15 5.53 0.85
C HIS A 28 -11.39 5.09 0.08
N PRO A 29 -11.72 5.70 -1.09
CA PRO A 29 -12.88 5.31 -1.89
C PRO A 29 -12.95 3.84 -2.29
N GLU A 30 -11.78 3.20 -2.49
CA GLU A 30 -11.67 1.80 -2.88
C GLU A 30 -11.49 0.84 -1.70
N GLY A 31 -11.49 1.36 -0.48
CA GLY A 31 -11.32 0.63 0.77
C GLY A 31 -9.98 0.91 1.44
N GLY A 32 -9.91 0.64 2.75
CA GLY A 32 -8.76 1.01 3.57
C GLY A 32 -8.75 2.49 3.94
N TYR A 33 -7.58 2.96 4.36
CA TYR A 33 -7.35 4.35 4.76
C TYR A 33 -6.13 4.91 4.04
N TYR A 34 -6.12 6.22 3.77
CA TYR A 34 -5.02 6.86 3.06
C TYR A 34 -4.81 8.30 3.49
N ALA A 35 -3.63 8.80 3.18
CA ALA A 35 -3.32 10.23 3.18
C ALA A 35 -2.36 10.54 2.03
N GLU A 36 -2.68 11.56 1.24
CA GLU A 36 -1.77 12.03 0.20
C GLU A 36 -0.59 12.77 0.85
N THR A 37 0.62 12.30 0.55
CA THR A 37 1.86 12.88 1.09
C THR A 37 2.56 13.78 0.10
N PHE A 38 2.33 13.53 -1.19
CA PHE A 38 2.97 14.26 -2.27
C PHE A 38 2.06 14.34 -3.50
N ARG A 39 2.07 15.50 -4.11
CA ARG A 39 1.51 15.75 -5.45
C ARG A 39 2.42 16.72 -6.18
N SER A 40 2.94 16.30 -7.33
CA SER A 40 3.78 17.16 -8.16
C SER A 40 2.99 18.39 -8.64
N PHE A 41 3.61 19.55 -8.59
CA PHE A 41 3.09 20.78 -9.23
C PHE A 41 3.27 20.73 -10.75
N GLU A 42 4.21 19.92 -11.23
CA GLU A 42 4.37 19.69 -12.66
C GLU A 42 3.22 18.85 -13.17
N THR A 43 2.70 19.26 -14.31
CA THR A 43 1.56 18.61 -14.94
C THR A 43 1.88 18.20 -16.36
N CYS A 44 1.20 17.18 -16.83
CA CYS A 44 1.27 16.74 -18.21
C CYS A 44 -0.14 16.52 -18.75
N ASN A 45 -0.27 16.57 -20.08
CA ASN A 45 -1.48 16.12 -20.76
C ASN A 45 -1.15 14.81 -21.48
N PRO A 46 -1.47 13.65 -20.89
CA PRO A 46 -1.12 12.35 -21.47
C PRO A 46 -1.98 11.96 -22.69
N GLY A 47 -2.75 12.89 -23.24
CA GLY A 47 -3.58 12.68 -24.42
C GLY A 47 -4.82 11.85 -24.12
N ASN A 48 -5.20 10.95 -25.05
CA ASN A 48 -6.47 10.22 -25.00
C ASN A 48 -6.66 9.26 -23.82
N ARG A 49 -5.66 9.06 -22.96
CA ARG A 49 -5.75 8.17 -21.80
C ARG A 49 -6.49 8.79 -20.62
N TYR A 50 -6.51 10.11 -20.55
CA TYR A 50 -7.11 10.86 -19.46
C TYR A 50 -7.89 12.05 -20.00
N LEU A 51 -8.98 12.35 -19.34
CA LEU A 51 -9.70 13.60 -19.57
C LEU A 51 -8.97 14.72 -18.81
N GLY A 52 -8.12 15.49 -19.54
CA GLY A 52 -7.49 16.69 -19.01
C GLY A 52 -6.05 16.52 -18.51
N VAL A 53 -5.61 17.54 -17.79
CA VAL A 53 -4.25 17.66 -17.26
C VAL A 53 -4.10 16.83 -15.99
N ARG A 54 -2.99 16.13 -15.84
CA ARG A 54 -2.63 15.31 -14.68
C ARG A 54 -1.34 15.75 -14.04
N SER A 55 -1.23 15.61 -12.73
CA SER A 55 0.04 15.71 -12.03
C SER A 55 1.00 14.63 -12.54
N THR A 56 2.28 14.97 -12.66
CA THR A 56 3.33 14.03 -13.11
C THR A 56 3.68 12.96 -12.06
N GLY A 57 3.25 13.14 -10.82
CA GLY A 57 3.46 12.14 -9.78
C GLY A 57 2.68 12.44 -8.50
N THR A 58 2.22 11.37 -7.86
CA THR A 58 1.57 11.41 -6.55
C THR A 58 2.10 10.30 -5.66
N ALA A 59 2.06 10.52 -4.35
CA ALA A 59 2.34 9.48 -3.37
C ALA A 59 1.34 9.57 -2.21
N ILE A 60 0.97 8.41 -1.69
CA ILE A 60 0.08 8.29 -0.53
C ILE A 60 0.67 7.34 0.51
N TYR A 61 0.32 7.53 1.78
CA TYR A 61 0.24 6.41 2.72
C TYR A 61 -1.05 5.64 2.47
N TYR A 62 -0.99 4.33 2.61
CA TYR A 62 -2.14 3.45 2.43
C TYR A 62 -2.16 2.37 3.51
N LEU A 63 -3.22 2.32 4.30
CA LEU A 63 -3.38 1.41 5.42
C LEU A 63 -4.48 0.40 5.13
N LEU A 64 -4.14 -0.88 5.21
CA LEU A 64 -5.09 -2.00 5.21
C LEU A 64 -5.20 -2.60 6.61
N THR A 65 -6.42 -2.91 7.00
CA THR A 65 -6.78 -3.48 8.30
C THR A 65 -7.52 -4.80 8.11
N PRO A 66 -7.72 -5.60 9.17
CA PRO A 66 -8.50 -6.85 9.05
C PRO A 66 -9.92 -6.65 8.50
N ASP A 67 -10.51 -5.47 8.74
CA ASP A 67 -11.89 -5.15 8.35
C ASP A 67 -12.01 -4.43 7.00
N THR A 68 -10.88 -4.19 6.33
CA THR A 68 -10.84 -3.44 5.07
C THR A 68 -10.06 -4.19 4.00
N PHE A 69 -10.33 -3.85 2.76
CA PHE A 69 -9.58 -4.33 1.60
C PHE A 69 -9.65 -3.29 0.47
N SER A 70 -8.67 -3.33 -0.42
CA SER A 70 -8.71 -2.56 -1.66
C SER A 70 -9.55 -3.32 -2.68
N GLY A 71 -10.71 -2.78 -3.03
CA GLY A 71 -11.60 -3.37 -4.04
C GLY A 71 -10.94 -3.44 -5.41
N MET A 72 -11.43 -4.37 -6.24
CA MET A 72 -10.91 -4.51 -7.60
C MET A 72 -11.15 -3.22 -8.41
N HIS A 73 -10.08 -2.67 -8.95
CA HIS A 73 -10.09 -1.43 -9.75
C HIS A 73 -8.98 -1.46 -10.79
N ILE A 74 -8.99 -0.49 -11.68
CA ILE A 74 -8.02 -0.35 -12.76
C ILE A 74 -7.55 1.10 -12.85
N LEU A 75 -6.24 1.29 -13.03
CA LEU A 75 -5.65 2.59 -13.28
C LEU A 75 -5.12 2.67 -14.72
N THR A 76 -5.10 3.87 -15.26
CA THR A 76 -4.53 4.15 -16.58
C THR A 76 -3.05 4.56 -16.52
N SER A 77 -2.47 4.59 -15.32
CA SER A 77 -1.04 4.73 -15.04
C SER A 77 -0.52 3.53 -14.27
N ASP A 78 0.80 3.31 -14.35
CA ASP A 78 1.48 2.36 -13.47
C ASP A 78 1.35 2.82 -12.01
N GLU A 79 1.21 1.88 -11.11
CA GLU A 79 1.19 2.11 -9.67
C GLU A 79 2.26 1.26 -9.00
N ILE A 80 2.98 1.85 -8.05
CA ILE A 80 4.01 1.14 -7.29
C ILE A 80 3.60 1.11 -5.83
N PHE A 81 3.45 -0.10 -5.30
CA PHE A 81 3.24 -0.35 -3.88
C PHE A 81 4.57 -0.53 -3.15
N HIS A 82 4.66 0.02 -1.95
CA HIS A 82 5.81 -0.09 -1.07
C HIS A 82 5.34 -0.57 0.30
N HIS A 83 5.96 -1.61 0.85
CA HIS A 83 5.64 -2.09 2.20
C HIS A 83 6.50 -1.34 3.23
N TYR A 84 5.86 -0.65 4.18
CA TYR A 84 6.56 0.10 5.22
C TYR A 84 6.53 -0.60 6.57
N LEU A 85 5.34 -0.93 7.08
CA LEU A 85 5.16 -1.48 8.42
C LEU A 85 4.06 -2.56 8.43
N GLY A 86 4.13 -3.41 9.44
CA GLY A 86 3.09 -4.40 9.72
C GLY A 86 3.22 -5.68 8.94
N ASP A 87 2.10 -6.30 8.66
CA ASP A 87 1.99 -7.63 8.08
C ASP A 87 1.94 -7.58 6.55
N ALA A 88 2.03 -8.74 5.91
CA ALA A 88 1.99 -8.84 4.46
C ALA A 88 0.58 -8.61 3.89
N VAL A 89 0.55 -8.18 2.66
CA VAL A 89 -0.65 -7.96 1.85
C VAL A 89 -0.68 -8.94 0.69
N GLU A 90 -1.81 -9.58 0.47
CA GLU A 90 -2.09 -10.34 -0.75
C GLU A 90 -2.66 -9.41 -1.81
N GLN A 91 -2.10 -9.44 -3.02
CA GLN A 91 -2.58 -8.67 -4.16
C GLN A 91 -2.87 -9.59 -5.34
N LEU A 92 -4.02 -9.38 -5.95
CA LEU A 92 -4.44 -10.04 -7.19
C LEU A 92 -4.32 -9.04 -8.35
N GLN A 93 -3.68 -9.46 -9.42
CA GLN A 93 -3.58 -8.72 -10.68
C GLN A 93 -4.18 -9.56 -11.81
N LEU A 94 -5.12 -8.98 -12.57
CA LEU A 94 -5.79 -9.64 -13.69
C LEU A 94 -5.41 -8.94 -15.00
N PHE A 95 -4.94 -9.72 -15.97
CA PHE A 95 -4.44 -9.23 -17.25
C PHE A 95 -5.47 -9.49 -18.38
N ASP A 96 -5.42 -8.67 -19.42
CA ASP A 96 -6.34 -8.73 -20.56
C ASP A 96 -6.28 -10.06 -21.34
N ASP A 97 -5.14 -10.75 -21.29
CA ASP A 97 -4.96 -12.07 -21.91
C ASP A 97 -5.63 -13.23 -21.14
N GLY A 98 -6.33 -12.93 -20.05
CA GLY A 98 -6.97 -13.90 -19.16
C GLY A 98 -6.06 -14.52 -18.12
N THR A 99 -4.80 -14.15 -18.08
CA THR A 99 -3.87 -14.57 -17.02
C THR A 99 -4.03 -13.73 -15.77
N HIS A 100 -3.52 -14.25 -14.65
CA HIS A 100 -3.51 -13.51 -13.37
C HIS A 100 -2.21 -13.75 -12.63
N LYS A 101 -1.92 -12.84 -11.69
CA LYS A 101 -0.86 -13.00 -10.69
C LYS A 101 -1.46 -12.84 -9.31
N HIS A 102 -1.09 -13.72 -8.41
CA HIS A 102 -1.30 -13.61 -6.98
C HIS A 102 0.05 -13.38 -6.33
N VAL A 103 0.26 -12.22 -5.72
CA VAL A 103 1.53 -11.80 -5.15
C VAL A 103 1.36 -11.39 -3.69
N GLU A 104 2.43 -11.51 -2.92
CA GLU A 104 2.48 -11.02 -1.54
C GLU A 104 3.42 -9.83 -1.45
N ILE A 105 2.92 -8.72 -0.89
CA ILE A 105 3.68 -7.51 -0.62
C ILE A 105 4.03 -7.52 0.87
N GLY A 106 5.30 -7.58 1.20
CA GLY A 106 5.76 -7.70 2.57
C GLY A 106 7.28 -7.80 2.66
N LYS A 107 7.76 -7.98 3.88
CA LYS A 107 9.19 -7.96 4.20
C LYS A 107 9.86 -9.34 4.25
N ASP A 108 9.11 -10.42 4.26
CA ASP A 108 9.66 -11.77 4.33
C ASP A 108 10.09 -12.25 2.93
N LEU A 109 11.30 -11.87 2.55
CA LEU A 109 11.88 -12.25 1.26
C LEU A 109 12.07 -13.74 1.10
N ARG A 110 12.31 -14.47 2.22
CA ARG A 110 12.48 -15.93 2.18
C ARG A 110 11.17 -16.65 1.89
N ALA A 111 10.04 -16.10 2.33
CA ALA A 111 8.71 -16.59 2.00
C ALA A 111 8.23 -16.16 0.59
N GLY A 112 9.06 -15.46 -0.18
CA GLY A 112 8.71 -14.98 -1.51
C GLY A 112 7.98 -13.63 -1.55
N GLN A 113 7.82 -12.97 -0.41
CA GLN A 113 7.24 -11.63 -0.36
C GLN A 113 8.17 -10.61 -0.98
N LYS A 114 7.60 -9.55 -1.53
CA LYS A 114 8.33 -8.41 -2.09
C LYS A 114 7.96 -7.14 -1.35
N PRO A 115 8.94 -6.32 -0.93
CA PRO A 115 8.66 -5.04 -0.28
C PRO A 115 8.16 -3.97 -1.26
N GLN A 116 8.37 -4.18 -2.56
CA GLN A 116 7.90 -3.29 -3.62
C GLN A 116 7.20 -4.12 -4.71
N MET A 117 6.07 -3.62 -5.20
CA MET A 117 5.29 -4.29 -6.24
C MET A 117 4.77 -3.27 -7.25
N VAL A 118 5.02 -3.54 -8.53
CA VAL A 118 4.49 -2.74 -9.63
C VAL A 118 3.19 -3.36 -10.14
N VAL A 119 2.16 -2.54 -10.27
CA VAL A 119 0.96 -2.86 -11.02
C VAL A 119 1.00 -2.05 -12.33
N PRO A 120 1.13 -2.70 -13.49
CA PRO A 120 1.13 -1.98 -14.75
C PRO A 120 -0.20 -1.28 -15.00
N LYS A 121 -0.17 -0.19 -15.76
CA LYS A 121 -1.40 0.46 -16.24
C LYS A 121 -2.33 -0.53 -16.93
N ASN A 122 -3.62 -0.30 -16.82
CA ASN A 122 -4.68 -1.11 -17.44
C ASN A 122 -4.74 -2.57 -16.94
N VAL A 123 -4.16 -2.85 -15.78
CA VAL A 123 -4.27 -4.13 -15.09
C VAL A 123 -5.25 -3.99 -13.94
N TRP A 124 -6.24 -4.87 -13.87
CA TRP A 124 -7.15 -4.95 -12.74
C TRP A 124 -6.39 -5.42 -11.50
N GLN A 125 -6.58 -4.72 -10.39
CA GLN A 125 -5.91 -5.00 -9.13
C GLN A 125 -6.85 -4.92 -7.94
N GLY A 126 -6.60 -5.75 -6.96
CA GLY A 126 -7.22 -5.69 -5.64
C GLY A 126 -6.26 -6.24 -4.61
N ALA A 127 -6.39 -5.81 -3.37
CA ALA A 127 -5.49 -6.20 -2.31
C ALA A 127 -6.20 -6.32 -0.97
N ARG A 128 -5.69 -7.21 -0.13
CA ARG A 128 -6.17 -7.39 1.24
C ARG A 128 -5.02 -7.72 2.17
N LEU A 129 -5.20 -7.42 3.42
CA LEU A 129 -4.30 -7.89 4.47
C LEU A 129 -4.27 -9.43 4.45
N LYS A 130 -3.07 -10.01 4.55
CA LYS A 130 -2.94 -11.47 4.66
C LYS A 130 -3.70 -11.99 5.88
N PRO A 131 -4.46 -13.10 5.76
CA PRO A 131 -5.23 -13.64 6.89
C PRO A 131 -4.38 -13.81 8.16
N GLY A 132 -4.92 -13.35 9.29
CA GLY A 132 -4.22 -13.35 10.57
C GLY A 132 -3.32 -12.12 10.82
N GLY A 133 -3.13 -11.26 9.83
CA GLY A 133 -2.41 -10.00 10.00
C GLY A 133 -3.20 -9.00 10.85
N LYS A 134 -2.48 -8.07 11.48
CA LYS A 134 -3.06 -7.02 12.32
C LYS A 134 -3.27 -5.73 11.56
N PHE A 135 -2.32 -5.33 10.73
CA PHE A 135 -2.39 -4.20 9.80
C PHE A 135 -1.24 -4.26 8.80
N ALA A 136 -1.38 -3.54 7.71
CA ALA A 136 -0.27 -3.24 6.80
C ALA A 136 -0.30 -1.76 6.43
N LEU A 137 0.80 -1.06 6.68
CA LEU A 137 1.02 0.29 6.20
C LEU A 137 1.88 0.22 4.94
N LEU A 138 1.31 0.69 3.85
CA LEU A 138 1.92 0.75 2.54
C LEU A 138 2.14 2.20 2.11
N GLY A 139 2.97 2.38 1.10
CA GLY A 139 2.97 3.57 0.25
C GLY A 139 2.53 3.19 -1.15
N CYS A 140 1.83 4.08 -1.83
CA CYS A 140 1.50 3.94 -3.24
C CYS A 140 1.98 5.18 -4.00
N THR A 141 2.65 4.96 -5.11
CA THR A 141 3.16 6.00 -6.01
C THR A 141 2.55 5.80 -7.40
N VAL A 142 2.01 6.86 -7.93
CA VAL A 142 1.47 6.90 -9.29
C VAL A 142 2.12 8.01 -10.08
#